data_d2fdc90f750e8113192365a166df1138
#
_entry.id   d2fdc90f750e8113192365a166df1138
#
_cell.length_a   1.000
_cell.length_b   1.000
_cell.length_c   1.000
_cell.angle_alpha   90.00
_cell.angle_beta   90.00
_cell.angle_gamma   90.00
#
_symmetry.space_group_name_H-M   'P 1'
#
loop_
_entity.id
_entity.type
_entity.pdbx_description
1 polymer ?
#
loop_
_entity_poly.entity_id
_entity_poly.type
_entity_poly.pdbx_seq_one_letter_code
_entity_poly.pdbx_strand_id
1 'polypeptide(L)'
;MDPVVGLDVSKGESQVQAFLNKGKPYRKSFSVLHTTEGLDILLHFLKGVEEEAGIKPSIILESTGHYHTPVVQFLEEQDYLYIMVNPLLSHQAKKSSLRKVKTDEIDAFRLCELYYKEELEPYKKRGIQLLNLRNLTRQHETLTGLYVQAKLQFHSILDQVFPEYKGVFGDLYSKVSLNILLKFRTSEAVLQAGENAITDKIASLCMSRSERWAQERAKKLYKAAQRNPFKNIVYQSHLINLEMYIQMLLQYQEHLANLDSEIDALAGEIEEYKILQSIPGIGEKIAATIISEIGEIERFNHPKKLVAFSGIDPSVHSSGKFTATINRITKRGSSRLRHALYMAVLCGIRGSRNKKLKEFYDRKREEGKPFKVAIIACANKLIHWIYALLKRKETFLDLV
;
A
#
# COMPACT_ATOMS: atom_id res chain seq x y z
N MET A 1 -32.50 -20.94 -4.28
CA MET A 1 -31.42 -20.17 -3.64
C MET A 1 -30.14 -20.97 -3.81
N ASP A 2 -29.04 -20.30 -4.08
CA ASP A 2 -27.82 -20.95 -4.53
C ASP A 2 -27.06 -21.61 -3.37
N PRO A 3 -26.43 -22.79 -3.58
CA PRO A 3 -25.61 -23.43 -2.57
C PRO A 3 -24.37 -22.59 -2.25
N VAL A 4 -23.91 -22.67 -1.01
CA VAL A 4 -22.73 -21.95 -0.53
C VAL A 4 -21.81 -22.85 0.30
N VAL A 5 -20.49 -22.64 0.16
CA VAL A 5 -19.48 -23.29 0.99
C VAL A 5 -18.68 -22.20 1.72
N GLY A 6 -18.71 -22.24 3.04
CA GLY A 6 -17.95 -21.34 3.92
C GLY A 6 -16.60 -21.96 4.27
N LEU A 7 -15.53 -21.18 4.09
CA LEU A 7 -14.16 -21.56 4.45
C LEU A 7 -13.63 -20.62 5.52
N ASP A 8 -13.46 -21.11 6.74
CA ASP A 8 -12.69 -20.40 7.76
C ASP A 8 -11.22 -20.76 7.62
N VAL A 9 -10.43 -19.84 7.10
CA VAL A 9 -9.05 -20.07 6.66
C VAL A 9 -8.06 -19.73 7.77
N SER A 10 -7.25 -20.69 8.17
CA SER A 10 -6.15 -20.56 9.11
C SER A 10 -4.80 -20.91 8.47
N LYS A 11 -3.72 -20.92 9.25
CA LYS A 11 -2.39 -21.25 8.77
C LYS A 11 -2.29 -22.73 8.43
N GLY A 12 -2.28 -23.05 7.14
CA GLY A 12 -2.06 -24.42 6.63
C GLY A 12 -3.30 -25.29 6.58
N GLU A 13 -4.46 -24.82 7.03
CA GLU A 13 -5.72 -25.55 6.99
C GLU A 13 -6.94 -24.62 6.89
N SER A 14 -8.06 -25.16 6.46
CA SER A 14 -9.35 -24.47 6.45
C SER A 14 -10.45 -25.35 7.02
N GLN A 15 -11.31 -24.77 7.85
CA GLN A 15 -12.55 -25.43 8.24
C GLN A 15 -13.62 -25.18 7.18
N VAL A 16 -14.28 -26.24 6.73
CA VAL A 16 -15.22 -26.25 5.62
C VAL A 16 -16.62 -26.57 6.11
N GLN A 17 -17.61 -25.77 5.72
CA GLN A 17 -19.04 -26.05 5.90
C GLN A 17 -19.80 -25.70 4.62
N ALA A 18 -20.75 -26.54 4.23
CA ALA A 18 -21.62 -26.22 3.10
C ALA A 18 -23.09 -26.10 3.51
N PHE A 19 -23.83 -25.28 2.78
CA PHE A 19 -25.28 -25.20 2.83
C PHE A 19 -25.83 -25.39 1.41
N LEU A 20 -26.78 -26.28 1.24
CA LEU A 20 -27.51 -26.45 -0.04
C LEU A 20 -28.52 -25.32 -0.27
N ASN A 21 -29.05 -24.79 0.83
CA ASN A 21 -29.98 -23.67 0.83
C ASN A 21 -29.93 -22.95 2.20
N LYS A 22 -30.56 -21.80 2.31
CA LYS A 22 -30.68 -21.05 3.57
C LYS A 22 -31.15 -21.93 4.71
N GLY A 23 -30.31 -22.06 5.76
CA GLY A 23 -30.62 -22.85 6.95
C GLY A 23 -30.59 -24.36 6.76
N LYS A 24 -30.09 -24.89 5.62
CA LYS A 24 -29.95 -26.33 5.35
C LYS A 24 -28.47 -26.70 5.20
N PRO A 25 -27.76 -27.01 6.30
CA PRO A 25 -26.37 -27.47 6.22
C PRO A 25 -26.29 -28.83 5.50
N TYR A 26 -25.25 -28.96 4.69
CA TYR A 26 -24.92 -30.20 3.97
C TYR A 26 -23.73 -30.86 4.67
N ARG A 27 -23.96 -32.07 5.20
CA ARG A 27 -22.98 -32.83 5.98
C ARG A 27 -22.44 -32.09 7.20
N LYS A 28 -21.57 -32.71 7.97
CA LYS A 28 -20.83 -32.08 9.07
C LYS A 28 -19.66 -31.27 8.52
N SER A 29 -19.28 -30.22 9.23
CA SER A 29 -18.06 -29.49 8.93
C SER A 29 -16.82 -30.37 9.12
N PHE A 30 -15.78 -30.12 8.36
CA PHE A 30 -14.52 -30.85 8.42
C PHE A 30 -13.34 -29.92 8.11
N SER A 31 -12.15 -30.34 8.52
CA SER A 31 -10.91 -29.59 8.25
C SER A 31 -10.25 -30.11 6.98
N VAL A 32 -9.68 -29.19 6.20
CA VAL A 32 -8.93 -29.45 4.97
C VAL A 32 -7.55 -28.81 5.08
N LEU A 33 -6.50 -29.60 4.92
CA LEU A 33 -5.13 -29.10 4.87
C LEU A 33 -4.86 -28.39 3.53
N HIS A 34 -4.00 -27.37 3.54
CA HIS A 34 -3.56 -26.68 2.32
C HIS A 34 -2.39 -27.42 1.66
N THR A 35 -2.55 -28.72 1.46
CA THR A 35 -1.69 -29.61 0.67
C THR A 35 -2.41 -30.04 -0.59
N THR A 36 -1.70 -30.62 -1.55
CA THR A 36 -2.32 -31.13 -2.78
C THR A 36 -3.45 -32.10 -2.46
N GLU A 37 -3.20 -33.07 -1.57
CA GLU A 37 -4.19 -34.08 -1.17
C GLU A 37 -5.40 -33.44 -0.45
N GLY A 38 -5.14 -32.46 0.41
CA GLY A 38 -6.21 -31.73 1.12
C GLY A 38 -7.07 -30.92 0.16
N LEU A 39 -6.47 -30.21 -0.80
CA LEU A 39 -7.20 -29.47 -1.82
C LEU A 39 -7.98 -30.39 -2.77
N ASP A 40 -7.49 -31.58 -3.06
CA ASP A 40 -8.24 -32.61 -3.80
C ASP A 40 -9.47 -33.08 -3.03
N ILE A 41 -9.36 -33.26 -1.70
CA ILE A 41 -10.51 -33.56 -0.83
C ILE A 41 -11.54 -32.43 -0.89
N LEU A 42 -11.08 -31.16 -0.85
CA LEU A 42 -11.96 -30.01 -1.01
C LEU A 42 -12.68 -30.04 -2.36
N LEU A 43 -11.96 -30.32 -3.45
CA LEU A 43 -12.55 -30.39 -4.79
C LEU A 43 -13.63 -31.49 -4.89
N HIS A 44 -13.37 -32.66 -4.35
CA HIS A 44 -14.35 -33.74 -4.29
C HIS A 44 -15.60 -33.35 -3.52
N PHE A 45 -15.42 -32.66 -2.38
CA PHE A 45 -16.54 -32.17 -1.60
C PHE A 45 -17.35 -31.11 -2.38
N LEU A 46 -16.67 -30.15 -3.06
CA LEU A 46 -17.33 -29.12 -3.87
C LEU A 46 -18.16 -29.75 -5.00
N LYS A 47 -17.62 -30.74 -5.71
CA LYS A 47 -18.33 -31.48 -6.74
C LYS A 47 -19.55 -32.21 -6.17
N GLY A 48 -19.44 -32.83 -4.99
CA GLY A 48 -20.59 -33.46 -4.32
C GLY A 48 -21.70 -32.45 -3.95
N VAL A 49 -21.34 -31.21 -3.57
CA VAL A 49 -22.32 -30.14 -3.34
C VAL A 49 -22.97 -29.73 -4.66
N GLU A 50 -22.20 -29.62 -5.74
CA GLU A 50 -22.67 -29.26 -7.08
C GLU A 50 -23.64 -30.31 -7.63
N GLU A 51 -23.34 -31.62 -7.48
CA GLU A 51 -24.19 -32.72 -7.88
C GLU A 51 -25.52 -32.70 -7.13
N GLU A 52 -25.49 -32.50 -5.81
CA GLU A 52 -26.70 -32.47 -4.97
C GLU A 52 -27.59 -31.25 -5.22
N ALA A 53 -26.98 -30.10 -5.49
CA ALA A 53 -27.68 -28.85 -5.71
C ALA A 53 -28.05 -28.58 -7.19
N GLY A 54 -27.42 -29.30 -8.13
CA GLY A 54 -27.57 -29.09 -9.58
C GLY A 54 -26.87 -27.87 -10.15
N ILE A 55 -26.16 -27.10 -9.30
CA ILE A 55 -25.41 -25.89 -9.69
C ILE A 55 -24.14 -25.77 -8.84
N LYS A 56 -23.10 -25.11 -9.40
CA LYS A 56 -21.86 -24.82 -8.68
C LYS A 56 -22.12 -23.98 -7.43
N PRO A 57 -21.58 -24.34 -6.26
CA PRO A 57 -21.67 -23.51 -5.06
C PRO A 57 -20.85 -22.25 -5.16
N SER A 58 -21.32 -21.16 -4.56
CA SER A 58 -20.50 -20.00 -4.26
C SER A 58 -19.64 -20.29 -3.05
N ILE A 59 -18.36 -19.90 -3.09
CA ILE A 59 -17.45 -20.07 -1.96
C ILE A 59 -17.36 -18.76 -1.19
N ILE A 60 -17.52 -18.78 0.12
CA ILE A 60 -17.36 -17.61 0.97
C ILE A 60 -16.22 -17.82 1.98
N LEU A 61 -15.26 -16.88 2.02
CA LEU A 61 -14.11 -16.94 2.92
C LEU A 61 -13.74 -15.58 3.48
N GLU A 62 -13.11 -15.58 4.65
CA GLU A 62 -12.61 -14.35 5.28
C GLU A 62 -11.18 -14.06 4.81
N SER A 63 -10.88 -12.78 4.52
CA SER A 63 -9.53 -12.34 4.14
C SER A 63 -8.62 -12.21 5.37
N THR A 64 -8.24 -13.33 5.98
CA THR A 64 -7.34 -13.37 7.14
C THR A 64 -5.88 -13.47 6.69
N GLY A 65 -5.14 -12.35 6.82
CA GLY A 65 -3.72 -12.29 6.45
C GLY A 65 -3.45 -12.71 4.99
N HIS A 66 -2.51 -13.64 4.80
CA HIS A 66 -2.13 -14.18 3.48
C HIS A 66 -2.46 -15.67 3.32
N TYR A 67 -3.00 -16.30 4.36
CA TYR A 67 -3.23 -17.76 4.38
C TYR A 67 -4.28 -18.23 3.39
N HIS A 68 -5.19 -17.36 2.98
CA HIS A 68 -6.21 -17.66 1.96
C HIS A 68 -5.64 -17.77 0.53
N THR A 69 -4.44 -17.25 0.27
CA THR A 69 -3.88 -17.16 -1.10
C THR A 69 -3.82 -18.50 -1.83
N PRO A 70 -3.28 -19.60 -1.24
CA PRO A 70 -3.23 -20.89 -1.93
C PRO A 70 -4.63 -21.46 -2.24
N VAL A 71 -5.57 -21.28 -1.30
CA VAL A 71 -6.95 -21.76 -1.46
C VAL A 71 -7.67 -20.99 -2.57
N VAL A 72 -7.50 -19.66 -2.59
CA VAL A 72 -8.08 -18.82 -3.65
C VAL A 72 -7.51 -19.15 -5.01
N GLN A 73 -6.19 -19.33 -5.13
CA GLN A 73 -5.55 -19.75 -6.38
C GLN A 73 -6.12 -21.08 -6.86
N PHE A 74 -6.23 -22.07 -5.99
CA PHE A 74 -6.82 -23.36 -6.30
C PHE A 74 -8.30 -23.23 -6.78
N LEU A 75 -9.12 -22.42 -6.09
CA LEU A 75 -10.51 -22.18 -6.50
C LEU A 75 -10.59 -21.52 -7.88
N GLU A 76 -9.69 -20.57 -8.17
CA GLU A 76 -9.60 -19.94 -9.49
C GLU A 76 -9.20 -20.91 -10.60
N GLU A 77 -8.26 -21.84 -10.32
CA GLU A 77 -7.84 -22.88 -11.26
C GLU A 77 -8.97 -23.89 -11.56
N GLN A 78 -9.85 -24.14 -10.58
CA GLN A 78 -11.01 -25.00 -10.71
C GLN A 78 -12.29 -24.26 -11.16
N ASP A 79 -12.18 -22.97 -11.50
CA ASP A 79 -13.28 -22.13 -11.98
C ASP A 79 -14.48 -22.04 -11.03
N TYR A 80 -14.19 -21.97 -9.71
CA TYR A 80 -15.20 -21.65 -8.69
C TYR A 80 -15.25 -20.17 -8.39
N LEU A 81 -16.48 -19.62 -8.29
CA LEU A 81 -16.70 -18.25 -7.81
C LEU A 81 -16.52 -18.18 -6.30
N TYR A 82 -15.81 -17.17 -5.84
CA TYR A 82 -15.64 -16.95 -4.41
C TYR A 82 -15.93 -15.52 -3.98
N ILE A 83 -16.32 -15.37 -2.73
CA ILE A 83 -16.64 -14.11 -2.07
C ILE A 83 -15.66 -13.91 -0.93
N MET A 84 -14.87 -12.83 -1.00
CA MET A 84 -13.93 -12.50 0.06
C MET A 84 -14.56 -11.49 1.02
N VAL A 85 -14.85 -11.93 2.24
CA VAL A 85 -15.47 -11.09 3.25
C VAL A 85 -14.42 -10.28 4.00
N ASN A 86 -14.73 -9.00 4.22
CA ASN A 86 -13.92 -8.17 5.09
C ASN A 86 -14.05 -8.66 6.56
N PRO A 87 -12.93 -8.85 7.30
CA PRO A 87 -12.96 -9.25 8.71
C PRO A 87 -13.85 -8.38 9.61
N LEU A 88 -14.08 -7.13 9.26
CA LEU A 88 -15.01 -6.27 9.99
C LEU A 88 -16.47 -6.73 9.88
N LEU A 89 -16.90 -7.25 8.72
CA LEU A 89 -18.26 -7.75 8.52
C LEU A 89 -18.47 -9.09 9.25
N SER A 90 -17.52 -10.02 9.11
CA SER A 90 -17.58 -11.30 9.84
C SER A 90 -17.57 -11.09 11.35
N HIS A 91 -16.76 -10.15 11.87
CA HIS A 91 -16.73 -9.79 13.28
C HIS A 91 -18.02 -9.12 13.76
N GLN A 92 -18.68 -8.29 12.96
CA GLN A 92 -19.99 -7.73 13.29
C GLN A 92 -21.06 -8.82 13.34
N ALA A 93 -21.06 -9.77 12.40
CA ALA A 93 -21.94 -10.92 12.43
C ALA A 93 -21.69 -11.81 13.67
N LYS A 94 -20.43 -11.98 14.08
CA LYS A 94 -20.06 -12.69 15.33
C LYS A 94 -20.60 -11.99 16.59
N LYS A 95 -20.63 -10.66 16.63
CA LYS A 95 -21.12 -9.87 17.78
C LYS A 95 -22.66 -9.88 17.92
N SER A 96 -23.39 -10.07 16.85
CA SER A 96 -24.86 -10.11 16.87
C SER A 96 -25.43 -11.43 17.44
N SER A 97 -24.60 -12.44 17.66
CA SER A 97 -25.00 -13.72 18.23
C SER A 97 -25.04 -13.66 19.76
N LEU A 98 -26.16 -14.05 20.37
CA LEU A 98 -26.36 -14.12 21.82
C LEU A 98 -25.43 -15.15 22.52
N ARG A 99 -24.92 -16.15 21.81
CA ARG A 99 -24.00 -17.16 22.35
C ARG A 99 -22.57 -16.90 21.87
N LYS A 100 -21.67 -16.62 22.81
CA LYS A 100 -20.23 -16.40 22.59
C LYS A 100 -19.48 -17.74 22.53
N VAL A 101 -19.82 -18.62 21.58
CA VAL A 101 -19.00 -19.80 21.31
C VAL A 101 -18.12 -19.49 20.11
N LYS A 102 -16.81 -19.71 20.24
CA LYS A 102 -15.81 -19.52 19.19
C LYS A 102 -15.12 -20.86 18.93
N THR A 103 -15.45 -21.49 17.81
CA THR A 103 -14.74 -22.61 17.23
C THR A 103 -14.70 -22.40 15.72
N ASP A 104 -13.70 -22.93 15.04
CA ASP A 104 -13.53 -22.76 13.60
C ASP A 104 -14.74 -23.37 12.84
N GLU A 105 -15.34 -24.45 13.36
CA GLU A 105 -16.59 -25.03 12.84
C GLU A 105 -17.74 -24.02 12.82
N ILE A 106 -17.91 -23.28 13.92
CA ILE A 106 -18.96 -22.27 14.05
C ILE A 106 -18.65 -21.06 13.15
N ASP A 107 -17.37 -20.73 12.94
CA ASP A 107 -16.98 -19.62 12.11
C ASP A 107 -17.21 -19.93 10.62
N ALA A 108 -16.90 -21.15 10.13
CA ALA A 108 -17.27 -21.61 8.78
C ALA A 108 -18.81 -21.65 8.57
N PHE A 109 -19.55 -22.13 9.57
CA PHE A 109 -21.02 -22.14 9.55
C PHE A 109 -21.59 -20.70 9.43
N ARG A 110 -21.05 -19.76 10.21
CA ARG A 110 -21.48 -18.34 10.18
C ARG A 110 -21.18 -17.65 8.85
N LEU A 111 -20.10 -18.02 8.16
CA LEU A 111 -19.83 -17.52 6.83
C LEU A 111 -20.94 -17.93 5.86
N CYS A 112 -21.42 -19.19 5.92
CA CYS A 112 -22.55 -19.62 5.13
C CYS A 112 -23.83 -18.84 5.47
N GLU A 113 -24.13 -18.58 6.76
CA GLU A 113 -25.25 -17.74 7.16
C GLU A 113 -25.16 -16.31 6.64
N LEU A 114 -23.93 -15.73 6.67
CA LEU A 114 -23.66 -14.37 6.21
C LEU A 114 -23.95 -14.22 4.71
N TYR A 115 -23.64 -15.22 3.90
CA TYR A 115 -23.96 -15.25 2.48
C TYR A 115 -25.45 -15.01 2.19
N TYR A 116 -26.33 -15.56 3.00
CA TYR A 116 -27.78 -15.41 2.82
C TYR A 116 -28.39 -14.17 3.50
N LYS A 117 -27.63 -13.51 4.39
CA LYS A 117 -28.07 -12.31 5.12
C LYS A 117 -27.69 -11.02 4.41
N GLU A 118 -26.57 -11.03 3.71
CA GLU A 118 -25.99 -9.83 3.08
C GLU A 118 -26.01 -9.96 1.56
N GLU A 119 -26.18 -8.85 0.86
CA GLU A 119 -25.99 -8.81 -0.59
C GLU A 119 -24.47 -8.77 -0.88
N LEU A 120 -23.87 -9.95 -0.99
CA LEU A 120 -22.44 -10.11 -1.25
C LEU A 120 -22.22 -10.35 -2.74
N GLU A 121 -21.37 -9.53 -3.36
CA GLU A 121 -20.97 -9.73 -4.74
C GLU A 121 -19.75 -10.68 -4.81
N PRO A 122 -19.76 -11.69 -5.72
CA PRO A 122 -18.60 -12.55 -5.95
C PRO A 122 -17.36 -11.72 -6.28
N TYR A 123 -16.21 -12.17 -5.78
CA TYR A 123 -14.94 -11.56 -6.14
C TYR A 123 -14.66 -11.81 -7.62
N LYS A 124 -14.61 -10.75 -8.42
CA LYS A 124 -14.19 -10.86 -9.81
C LYS A 124 -12.68 -11.07 -9.85
N LYS A 125 -12.25 -12.08 -10.61
CA LYS A 125 -10.84 -12.43 -10.81
C LYS A 125 -10.09 -11.20 -11.32
N ARG A 126 -9.12 -10.74 -10.56
CA ARG A 126 -8.20 -9.71 -11.05
C ARG A 126 -7.22 -10.37 -12.02
N GLY A 127 -6.93 -9.71 -13.13
CA GLY A 127 -5.87 -10.18 -14.02
C GLY A 127 -4.55 -10.36 -13.24
N ILE A 128 -3.79 -11.41 -13.56
CA ILE A 128 -2.49 -11.74 -12.91
C ILE A 128 -1.57 -10.51 -12.91
N GLN A 129 -1.60 -9.73 -13.97
CA GLN A 129 -0.82 -8.50 -14.12
C GLN A 129 -1.15 -7.45 -13.04
N LEU A 130 -2.46 -7.22 -12.77
CA LEU A 130 -2.90 -6.30 -11.72
C LEU A 130 -2.58 -6.80 -10.30
N LEU A 131 -2.60 -8.13 -10.08
CA LEU A 131 -2.19 -8.73 -8.82
C LEU A 131 -0.68 -8.57 -8.60
N ASN A 132 0.14 -8.82 -9.62
CA ASN A 132 1.58 -8.61 -9.56
C ASN A 132 1.91 -7.14 -9.29
N LEU A 133 1.30 -6.22 -10.04
CA LEU A 133 1.48 -4.78 -9.84
C LEU A 133 1.09 -4.36 -8.40
N ARG A 134 0.00 -4.92 -7.87
CA ARG A 134 -0.43 -4.67 -6.48
C ARG A 134 0.58 -5.19 -5.45
N ASN A 135 1.17 -6.33 -5.68
CA ASN A 135 2.19 -6.87 -4.79
C ASN A 135 3.44 -6.00 -4.80
N LEU A 136 3.91 -5.59 -5.97
CA LEU A 136 5.09 -4.72 -6.11
C LEU A 136 4.86 -3.33 -5.51
N THR A 137 3.73 -2.68 -5.77
CA THR A 137 3.42 -1.36 -5.20
C THR A 137 3.33 -1.40 -3.68
N ARG A 138 2.78 -2.47 -3.11
CA ARG A 138 2.72 -2.68 -1.66
C ARG A 138 4.08 -2.96 -1.05
N GLN A 139 4.91 -3.74 -1.73
CA GLN A 139 6.29 -4.00 -1.33
C GLN A 139 7.11 -2.70 -1.35
N HIS A 140 6.97 -1.89 -2.40
CA HIS A 140 7.61 -0.58 -2.50
C HIS A 140 7.22 0.34 -1.34
N GLU A 141 5.93 0.42 -0.97
CA GLU A 141 5.46 1.22 0.18
C GLU A 141 6.09 0.72 1.50
N THR A 142 6.11 -0.60 1.71
CA THR A 142 6.71 -1.20 2.91
C THR A 142 8.20 -0.87 3.00
N LEU A 143 8.93 -1.05 1.90
CA LEU A 143 10.36 -0.76 1.83
C LEU A 143 10.66 0.74 2.02
N THR A 144 9.81 1.61 1.46
CA THR A 144 9.89 3.07 1.71
C THR A 144 9.73 3.39 3.19
N GLY A 145 8.82 2.73 3.89
CA GLY A 145 8.66 2.88 5.34
C GLY A 145 9.92 2.48 6.12
N LEU A 146 10.52 1.34 5.79
CA LEU A 146 11.77 0.88 6.39
C LEU A 146 12.93 1.83 6.10
N TYR A 147 13.02 2.34 4.87
CA TYR A 147 14.02 3.33 4.49
C TYR A 147 13.91 4.63 5.30
N VAL A 148 12.67 5.10 5.53
CA VAL A 148 12.44 6.29 6.40
C VAL A 148 12.88 6.01 7.85
N GLN A 149 12.58 4.83 8.39
CA GLN A 149 13.02 4.43 9.72
C GLN A 149 14.56 4.37 9.81
N ALA A 150 15.21 3.77 8.80
CA ALA A 150 16.68 3.74 8.73
C ALA A 150 17.30 5.17 8.68
N LYS A 151 16.67 6.10 7.94
CA LYS A 151 17.08 7.52 7.93
C LYS A 151 17.03 8.16 9.31
N LEU A 152 15.99 7.91 10.09
CA LEU A 152 15.85 8.46 11.44
C LEU A 152 16.94 7.95 12.37
N GLN A 153 17.24 6.65 12.32
CA GLN A 153 18.30 6.05 13.11
C GLN A 153 19.69 6.52 12.66
N PHE A 154 19.93 6.58 11.36
CA PHE A 154 21.16 7.15 10.79
C PHE A 154 21.40 8.59 11.28
N HIS A 155 20.35 9.44 11.26
CA HIS A 155 20.45 10.80 11.78
C HIS A 155 20.90 10.84 13.25
N SER A 156 20.25 10.01 14.07
CA SER A 156 20.56 9.93 15.51
C SER A 156 22.01 9.55 15.77
N ILE A 157 22.57 8.62 14.99
CA ILE A 157 23.97 8.20 15.12
C ILE A 157 24.91 9.25 14.54
N LEU A 158 24.58 9.85 13.39
CA LEU A 158 25.40 10.89 12.77
C LEU A 158 25.56 12.09 13.70
N ASP A 159 24.51 12.47 14.44
CA ASP A 159 24.58 13.55 15.43
C ASP A 159 25.53 13.27 16.58
N GLN A 160 25.82 12.01 16.87
CA GLN A 160 26.73 11.58 17.94
C GLN A 160 28.16 11.38 17.45
N VAL A 161 28.36 11.18 16.14
CA VAL A 161 29.69 10.91 15.55
C VAL A 161 30.23 12.14 14.82
N PHE A 162 29.44 12.69 13.91
CA PHE A 162 29.86 13.79 13.03
C PHE A 162 28.69 14.71 12.64
N PRO A 163 28.13 15.49 13.59
CA PRO A 163 26.98 16.37 13.33
C PRO A 163 27.27 17.42 12.25
N GLU A 164 28.49 17.96 12.18
CA GLU A 164 28.91 18.97 11.20
C GLU A 164 28.94 18.44 9.74
N TYR A 165 28.83 17.12 9.54
CA TYR A 165 28.70 16.52 8.21
C TYR A 165 27.43 16.97 7.47
N LYS A 166 26.38 17.30 8.22
CA LYS A 166 25.14 17.84 7.65
C LYS A 166 25.39 19.15 6.90
N GLY A 167 24.88 19.25 5.68
CA GLY A 167 25.05 20.44 4.84
C GLY A 167 26.32 20.45 3.97
N VAL A 168 27.21 19.47 4.09
CA VAL A 168 28.38 19.32 3.18
C VAL A 168 27.87 19.03 1.77
N PHE A 169 26.95 18.10 1.62
CA PHE A 169 26.28 17.75 0.36
C PHE A 169 24.87 18.33 0.34
N GLY A 170 24.35 18.62 -0.87
CA GLY A 170 22.98 19.14 -1.01
C GLY A 170 21.92 18.14 -0.57
N ASP A 171 22.18 16.84 -0.80
CA ASP A 171 21.39 15.74 -0.26
C ASP A 171 22.31 14.84 0.57
N LEU A 172 22.01 14.76 1.87
CA LEU A 172 22.73 13.92 2.82
C LEU A 172 22.68 12.44 2.47
N TYR A 173 21.58 12.02 1.85
CA TYR A 173 21.34 10.63 1.48
C TYR A 173 21.77 10.28 0.05
N SER A 174 22.38 11.22 -0.69
CA SER A 174 22.92 10.90 -2.01
C SER A 174 23.97 9.79 -1.91
N LYS A 175 24.05 8.94 -2.95
CA LYS A 175 25.06 7.85 -3.00
C LYS A 175 26.49 8.37 -2.76
N VAL A 176 26.80 9.56 -3.30
CA VAL A 176 28.11 10.19 -3.09
C VAL A 176 28.33 10.53 -1.61
N SER A 177 27.36 11.21 -0.98
CA SER A 177 27.44 11.57 0.44
C SER A 177 27.60 10.33 1.32
N LEU A 178 26.77 9.31 1.15
CA LEU A 178 26.82 8.10 1.96
C LEU A 178 28.15 7.35 1.78
N ASN A 179 28.68 7.23 0.56
CA ASN A 179 29.97 6.57 0.29
C ASN A 179 31.17 7.36 0.81
N ILE A 180 31.11 8.68 0.80
CA ILE A 180 32.16 9.53 1.41
C ILE A 180 32.16 9.34 2.92
N LEU A 181 30.99 9.36 3.55
CA LEU A 181 30.88 9.11 4.99
C LEU A 181 31.29 7.69 5.38
N LEU A 182 31.02 6.69 4.53
CA LEU A 182 31.46 5.31 4.73
C LEU A 182 33.02 5.19 4.71
N LYS A 183 33.67 5.96 3.84
CA LYS A 183 35.11 5.99 3.72
C LYS A 183 35.78 6.80 4.83
N PHE A 184 35.22 7.96 5.19
CA PHE A 184 35.73 8.89 6.17
C PHE A 184 34.70 9.07 7.30
N ARG A 185 34.66 8.09 8.22
CA ARG A 185 33.59 7.94 9.23
C ARG A 185 33.64 8.99 10.35
N THR A 186 34.84 9.56 10.59
CA THR A 186 35.08 10.51 11.67
C THR A 186 35.74 11.78 11.16
N SER A 187 35.66 12.87 11.94
CA SER A 187 36.34 14.10 11.64
C SER A 187 37.85 13.95 11.55
N GLU A 188 38.44 13.10 12.40
CA GLU A 188 39.88 12.79 12.36
C GLU A 188 40.27 12.12 11.05
N ALA A 189 39.52 11.12 10.59
CA ALA A 189 39.76 10.45 9.31
C ALA A 189 39.74 11.42 8.13
N VAL A 190 38.82 12.40 8.15
CA VAL A 190 38.73 13.48 7.16
C VAL A 190 39.98 14.38 7.22
N LEU A 191 40.39 14.81 8.41
CA LEU A 191 41.57 15.68 8.60
C LEU A 191 42.86 14.98 8.22
N GLN A 192 43.01 13.70 8.55
CA GLN A 192 44.19 12.89 8.18
C GLN A 192 44.30 12.69 6.67
N ALA A 193 43.16 12.47 5.98
CA ALA A 193 43.15 12.27 4.53
C ALA A 193 43.55 13.54 3.75
N GLY A 194 43.18 14.71 4.25
CA GLY A 194 43.42 15.99 3.57
C GLY A 194 42.48 16.27 2.39
N GLU A 195 42.42 17.53 1.98
CA GLU A 195 41.47 18.00 0.94
C GLU A 195 41.65 17.29 -0.41
N ASN A 196 42.92 16.99 -0.82
CA ASN A 196 43.21 16.38 -2.11
C ASN A 196 42.65 14.95 -2.21
N ALA A 197 42.96 14.09 -1.22
CA ALA A 197 42.48 12.70 -1.22
C ALA A 197 40.91 12.64 -1.15
N ILE A 198 40.30 13.58 -0.44
CA ILE A 198 38.84 13.70 -0.39
C ILE A 198 38.27 14.12 -1.77
N THR A 199 38.93 15.10 -2.45
CA THR A 199 38.56 15.53 -3.78
C THR A 199 38.62 14.39 -4.76
N ASP A 200 39.68 13.64 -4.84
CA ASP A 200 39.87 12.49 -5.72
C ASP A 200 38.77 11.43 -5.46
N LYS A 201 38.46 11.17 -4.19
CA LYS A 201 37.41 10.22 -3.84
C LYS A 201 36.02 10.70 -4.26
N ILE A 202 35.72 11.97 -4.07
CA ILE A 202 34.42 12.54 -4.53
C ILE A 202 34.33 12.50 -6.05
N ALA A 203 35.39 12.87 -6.78
CA ALA A 203 35.44 12.82 -8.22
C ALA A 203 35.22 11.39 -8.75
N SER A 204 35.86 10.38 -8.13
CA SER A 204 35.70 8.97 -8.51
C SER A 204 34.25 8.44 -8.31
N LEU A 205 33.50 8.99 -7.38
CA LEU A 205 32.11 8.60 -7.09
C LEU A 205 31.08 9.34 -7.94
N CYS A 206 31.45 10.44 -8.57
CA CYS A 206 30.51 11.29 -9.33
C CYS A 206 31.15 11.86 -10.59
N MET A 207 31.39 11.02 -11.61
CA MET A 207 32.00 11.40 -12.88
C MET A 207 31.14 12.41 -13.71
N SER A 208 29.86 12.58 -13.38
CA SER A 208 28.97 13.53 -14.05
C SER A 208 29.13 14.98 -13.56
N ARG A 209 29.91 15.23 -12.51
CA ARG A 209 30.15 16.55 -11.94
C ARG A 209 31.58 17.02 -12.25
N SER A 210 31.77 18.35 -12.28
CA SER A 210 33.07 18.96 -12.54
C SER A 210 34.02 18.72 -11.34
N GLU A 211 35.33 18.69 -11.62
CA GLU A 211 36.37 18.62 -10.60
C GLU A 211 36.27 19.78 -9.59
N ARG A 212 35.96 20.99 -10.08
CA ARG A 212 35.70 22.15 -9.23
C ARG A 212 34.60 21.88 -8.19
N TRP A 213 33.51 21.19 -8.57
CA TRP A 213 32.46 20.82 -7.64
C TRP A 213 32.98 19.86 -6.56
N ALA A 214 33.81 18.87 -6.95
CA ALA A 214 34.43 17.93 -6.01
C ALA A 214 35.34 18.66 -5.01
N GLN A 215 36.17 19.60 -5.49
CA GLN A 215 37.02 20.44 -4.67
C GLN A 215 36.23 21.30 -3.68
N GLU A 216 35.15 21.94 -4.12
CA GLU A 216 34.26 22.72 -3.24
C GLU A 216 33.64 21.86 -2.14
N ARG A 217 33.25 20.62 -2.44
CA ARG A 217 32.69 19.68 -1.45
C ARG A 217 33.76 19.18 -0.48
N ALA A 218 34.95 18.82 -0.98
CA ALA A 218 36.07 18.44 -0.15
C ALA A 218 36.46 19.54 0.85
N LYS A 219 36.56 20.79 0.39
CA LYS A 219 36.84 21.95 1.25
C LYS A 219 35.74 22.17 2.30
N LYS A 220 34.44 21.99 1.94
CA LYS A 220 33.35 22.06 2.91
C LYS A 220 33.45 20.94 3.95
N LEU A 221 33.74 19.72 3.53
CA LEU A 221 33.89 18.58 4.42
C LEU A 221 35.08 18.75 5.36
N TYR A 222 36.20 19.22 4.86
CA TYR A 222 37.39 19.49 5.66
C TYR A 222 37.13 20.55 6.74
N LYS A 223 36.47 21.66 6.37
CA LYS A 223 36.04 22.70 7.32
C LYS A 223 35.05 22.17 8.35
N ALA A 224 34.10 21.32 7.94
CA ALA A 224 33.16 20.68 8.84
C ALA A 224 33.89 19.79 9.87
N ALA A 225 34.91 19.03 9.41
CA ALA A 225 35.74 18.21 10.30
C ALA A 225 36.55 19.05 11.32
N GLN A 226 37.07 20.22 10.90
CA GLN A 226 37.77 21.13 11.83
C GLN A 226 36.84 21.66 12.92
N ARG A 227 35.57 21.87 12.64
CA ARG A 227 34.59 22.43 13.58
C ARG A 227 33.88 21.35 14.41
N ASN A 228 34.06 20.06 14.07
CA ASN A 228 33.38 18.98 14.77
C ASN A 228 33.74 18.98 16.26
N PRO A 229 32.78 18.97 17.20
CA PRO A 229 33.06 19.00 18.64
C PRO A 229 33.58 17.68 19.16
N PHE A 230 33.32 16.54 18.49
CA PHE A 230 33.70 15.20 18.91
C PHE A 230 35.01 14.76 18.27
N LYS A 231 36.14 15.34 18.73
CA LYS A 231 37.47 15.02 18.16
C LYS A 231 38.15 13.79 18.75
N ASN A 232 37.83 13.42 20.00
CA ASN A 232 38.53 12.38 20.71
C ASN A 232 37.64 11.36 21.41
N ILE A 233 36.32 11.44 21.26
CA ILE A 233 35.37 10.58 21.98
C ILE A 233 34.33 10.08 21.02
N VAL A 234 34.71 9.14 20.15
CA VAL A 234 33.74 8.39 19.32
C VAL A 234 33.80 6.93 19.76
N TYR A 235 32.69 6.44 20.30
CA TYR A 235 32.59 5.04 20.68
C TYR A 235 32.62 4.14 19.45
N GLN A 236 33.40 3.05 19.49
CA GLN A 236 33.49 2.08 18.41
C GLN A 236 32.12 1.52 18.01
N SER A 237 31.22 1.35 18.98
CA SER A 237 29.83 0.92 18.72
C SER A 237 29.03 1.90 17.83
N HIS A 238 29.31 3.22 17.98
CA HIS A 238 28.67 4.23 17.14
C HIS A 238 29.14 4.15 15.68
N LEU A 239 30.44 3.86 15.48
CA LEU A 239 31.01 3.69 14.13
C LEU A 239 30.48 2.45 13.45
N ILE A 240 30.32 1.34 14.17
CA ILE A 240 29.69 0.12 13.67
C ILE A 240 28.24 0.40 13.26
N ASN A 241 27.48 1.06 14.13
CA ASN A 241 26.08 1.41 13.84
C ASN A 241 25.97 2.37 12.65
N LEU A 242 26.84 3.38 12.56
CA LEU A 242 26.88 4.32 11.45
C LEU A 242 27.11 3.59 10.12
N GLU A 243 28.10 2.72 10.08
CA GLU A 243 28.42 1.90 8.90
C GLU A 243 27.23 1.03 8.49
N MET A 244 26.64 0.33 9.46
CA MET A 244 25.48 -0.53 9.22
C MET A 244 24.31 0.26 8.62
N TYR A 245 23.97 1.42 9.18
CA TYR A 245 22.88 2.23 8.64
C TYR A 245 23.19 2.83 7.27
N ILE A 246 24.43 3.21 7.00
CA ILE A 246 24.85 3.67 5.66
C ILE A 246 24.63 2.54 4.63
N GLN A 247 25.10 1.33 4.95
CA GLN A 247 24.91 0.17 4.06
C GLN A 247 23.45 -0.15 3.82
N MET A 248 22.63 -0.16 4.87
CA MET A 248 21.17 -0.34 4.77
C MET A 248 20.52 0.73 3.88
N LEU A 249 20.89 2.01 4.04
CA LEU A 249 20.37 3.10 3.23
C LEU A 249 20.71 2.93 1.75
N LEU A 250 21.95 2.54 1.42
CA LEU A 250 22.39 2.27 0.05
C LEU A 250 21.62 1.08 -0.55
N GLN A 251 21.46 -0.01 0.19
CA GLN A 251 20.69 -1.18 -0.24
C GLN A 251 19.21 -0.84 -0.48
N TYR A 252 18.57 -0.10 0.43
CA TYR A 252 17.20 0.33 0.25
C TYR A 252 17.01 1.20 -1.00
N GLN A 253 17.97 2.10 -1.29
CA GLN A 253 17.92 2.91 -2.52
C GLN A 253 18.00 2.05 -3.78
N GLU A 254 18.84 1.02 -3.78
CA GLU A 254 18.96 0.08 -4.90
C GLU A 254 17.68 -0.73 -5.09
N HIS A 255 17.18 -1.34 -4.02
CA HIS A 255 15.93 -2.13 -4.07
C HIS A 255 14.71 -1.28 -4.48
N LEU A 256 14.61 -0.04 -3.99
CA LEU A 256 13.54 0.88 -4.39
C LEU A 256 13.64 1.24 -5.87
N ALA A 257 14.84 1.48 -6.39
CA ALA A 257 15.03 1.77 -7.81
C ALA A 257 14.68 0.57 -8.70
N ASN A 258 15.03 -0.65 -8.28
CA ASN A 258 14.66 -1.87 -9.00
C ASN A 258 13.12 -2.08 -8.98
N LEU A 259 12.48 -1.90 -7.82
CA LEU A 259 11.02 -1.97 -7.72
C LEU A 259 10.32 -0.90 -8.57
N ASP A 260 10.85 0.32 -8.62
CA ASP A 260 10.33 1.39 -9.48
C ASP A 260 10.35 0.95 -10.95
N SER A 261 11.47 0.40 -11.43
CA SER A 261 11.62 -0.09 -12.79
C SER A 261 10.63 -1.21 -13.14
N GLU A 262 10.47 -2.20 -12.24
CA GLU A 262 9.52 -3.30 -12.42
C GLU A 262 8.05 -2.82 -12.40
N ILE A 263 7.72 -1.89 -11.49
CA ILE A 263 6.39 -1.29 -11.41
C ILE A 263 6.07 -0.54 -12.69
N ASP A 264 7.00 0.28 -13.20
CA ASP A 264 6.80 1.08 -14.40
C ASP A 264 6.65 0.18 -15.65
N ALA A 265 7.44 -0.89 -15.74
CA ALA A 265 7.33 -1.86 -16.83
C ALA A 265 5.94 -2.53 -16.85
N LEU A 266 5.51 -3.08 -15.71
CA LEU A 266 4.20 -3.75 -15.62
C LEU A 266 3.02 -2.78 -15.78
N ALA A 267 3.11 -1.58 -15.20
CA ALA A 267 2.06 -0.59 -15.29
C ALA A 267 1.92 -0.03 -16.71
N GLY A 268 3.04 0.13 -17.42
CA GLY A 268 3.07 0.66 -18.80
C GLY A 268 2.28 -0.15 -19.82
N GLU A 269 2.07 -1.44 -19.56
CA GLU A 269 1.24 -2.34 -20.38
C GLU A 269 -0.26 -2.18 -20.15
N ILE A 270 -0.67 -1.48 -19.07
CA ILE A 270 -2.07 -1.30 -18.66
C ILE A 270 -2.62 0.00 -19.26
N GLU A 271 -3.68 -0.07 -20.06
CA GLU A 271 -4.28 1.10 -20.72
C GLU A 271 -4.73 2.15 -19.67
N GLU A 272 -5.37 1.71 -18.60
CA GLU A 272 -5.90 2.56 -17.52
C GLU A 272 -4.80 3.34 -16.78
N TYR A 273 -3.56 2.86 -16.80
CA TYR A 273 -2.42 3.57 -16.22
C TYR A 273 -2.16 4.90 -16.93
N LYS A 274 -2.20 4.92 -18.26
CA LYS A 274 -2.03 6.13 -19.07
C LYS A 274 -3.19 7.10 -18.89
N ILE A 275 -4.42 6.58 -18.74
CA ILE A 275 -5.60 7.38 -18.43
C ILE A 275 -5.42 8.10 -17.08
N LEU A 276 -4.94 7.41 -16.05
CA LEU A 276 -4.70 8.02 -14.74
C LEU A 276 -3.60 9.09 -14.79
N GLN A 277 -2.52 8.84 -15.53
CA GLN A 277 -1.43 9.81 -15.70
C GLN A 277 -1.85 11.09 -16.43
N SER A 278 -2.89 11.03 -17.25
CA SER A 278 -3.44 12.23 -17.91
C SER A 278 -4.03 13.24 -16.94
N ILE A 279 -4.34 12.83 -15.70
CA ILE A 279 -4.88 13.72 -14.66
C ILE A 279 -3.73 14.51 -14.03
N PRO A 280 -3.69 15.85 -14.16
CA PRO A 280 -2.62 16.64 -13.57
C PRO A 280 -2.54 16.46 -12.04
N GLY A 281 -1.37 16.05 -11.56
CA GLY A 281 -1.12 15.70 -10.16
C GLY A 281 -0.99 14.19 -9.90
N ILE A 282 -1.32 13.35 -10.88
CA ILE A 282 -1.12 11.90 -10.83
C ILE A 282 0.12 11.53 -11.68
N GLY A 283 1.24 11.33 -11.02
CA GLY A 283 2.46 10.78 -11.65
C GLY A 283 2.49 9.26 -11.63
N GLU A 284 3.56 8.68 -12.16
CA GLU A 284 3.77 7.23 -12.35
C GLU A 284 3.45 6.41 -11.10
N LYS A 285 4.10 6.67 -9.99
CA LYS A 285 3.90 5.93 -8.72
C LYS A 285 2.47 6.01 -8.19
N ILE A 286 1.86 7.19 -8.27
CA ILE A 286 0.48 7.40 -7.81
C ILE A 286 -0.49 6.65 -8.72
N ALA A 287 -0.30 6.71 -10.04
CA ALA A 287 -1.13 5.99 -11.02
C ALA A 287 -1.04 4.47 -10.81
N ALA A 288 0.18 3.93 -10.69
CA ALA A 288 0.41 2.50 -10.43
C ALA A 288 -0.26 2.04 -9.13
N THR A 289 -0.16 2.84 -8.06
CA THR A 289 -0.81 2.53 -6.77
C THR A 289 -2.33 2.57 -6.89
N ILE A 290 -2.89 3.59 -7.56
CA ILE A 290 -4.34 3.73 -7.74
C ILE A 290 -4.89 2.56 -8.54
N ILE A 291 -4.31 2.24 -9.71
CA ILE A 291 -4.85 1.17 -10.56
C ILE A 291 -4.71 -0.20 -9.90
N SER A 292 -3.57 -0.47 -9.26
CA SER A 292 -3.35 -1.74 -8.57
C SER A 292 -4.29 -1.96 -7.38
N GLU A 293 -4.63 -0.92 -6.64
CA GLU A 293 -5.57 -1.01 -5.51
C GLU A 293 -7.03 -1.04 -5.98
N ILE A 294 -7.40 -0.29 -7.01
CA ILE A 294 -8.74 -0.35 -7.61
C ILE A 294 -8.95 -1.71 -8.28
N GLY A 295 -7.95 -2.21 -9.02
CA GLY A 295 -8.12 -3.37 -9.90
C GLY A 295 -9.03 -3.01 -11.08
N GLU A 296 -9.85 -3.93 -11.52
CA GLU A 296 -10.82 -3.70 -12.59
C GLU A 296 -11.94 -2.76 -12.14
N ILE A 297 -12.13 -1.67 -12.90
CA ILE A 297 -13.13 -0.64 -12.56
C ILE A 297 -14.56 -1.18 -12.70
N GLU A 298 -14.76 -2.21 -13.51
CA GLU A 298 -16.05 -2.87 -13.76
C GLU A 298 -16.69 -3.46 -12.50
N ARG A 299 -15.88 -3.81 -11.49
CA ARG A 299 -16.35 -4.27 -10.19
C ARG A 299 -17.16 -3.22 -9.41
N PHE A 300 -17.03 -1.97 -9.77
CA PHE A 300 -17.78 -0.88 -9.16
C PHE A 300 -18.90 -0.43 -10.10
N ASN A 301 -20.14 -0.64 -9.70
CA ASN A 301 -21.31 -0.19 -10.45
C ASN A 301 -21.64 1.30 -10.23
N HIS A 302 -21.04 1.94 -9.23
CA HIS A 302 -21.27 3.35 -8.91
C HIS A 302 -20.04 3.99 -8.23
N PRO A 303 -19.70 5.28 -8.52
CA PRO A 303 -18.52 5.93 -7.92
C PRO A 303 -18.56 5.99 -6.40
N LYS A 304 -19.72 6.05 -5.75
CA LYS A 304 -19.84 6.01 -4.29
C LYS A 304 -19.30 4.71 -3.68
N LYS A 305 -19.39 3.56 -4.40
CA LYS A 305 -18.77 2.30 -3.95
C LYS A 305 -17.25 2.41 -3.96
N LEU A 306 -16.67 3.09 -4.95
CA LEU A 306 -15.23 3.36 -4.99
C LEU A 306 -14.79 4.34 -3.88
N VAL A 307 -15.61 5.34 -3.56
CA VAL A 307 -15.40 6.25 -2.41
C VAL A 307 -15.38 5.45 -1.10
N ALA A 308 -16.35 4.58 -0.87
CA ALA A 308 -16.39 3.71 0.31
C ALA A 308 -15.21 2.73 0.34
N PHE A 309 -14.83 2.17 -0.82
CA PHE A 309 -13.66 1.28 -0.95
C PHE A 309 -12.35 1.99 -0.59
N SER A 310 -12.23 3.29 -0.83
CA SER A 310 -11.08 4.09 -0.37
C SER A 310 -11.18 4.52 1.11
N GLY A 311 -12.37 4.39 1.71
CA GLY A 311 -12.66 4.78 3.10
C GLY A 311 -12.57 6.27 3.36
N ILE A 312 -12.89 7.10 2.34
CA ILE A 312 -13.01 8.57 2.49
C ILE A 312 -14.48 9.04 2.58
N ASP A 313 -15.42 8.12 2.55
CA ASP A 313 -16.82 8.38 2.83
C ASP A 313 -17.01 8.90 4.26
N PRO A 314 -17.87 9.92 4.50
CA PRO A 314 -18.13 10.42 5.83
C PRO A 314 -18.95 9.40 6.64
N SER A 315 -18.60 9.20 7.91
CA SER A 315 -19.49 8.51 8.84
C SER A 315 -20.71 9.39 9.12
N VAL A 316 -21.91 8.84 8.97
CA VAL A 316 -23.15 9.54 9.29
C VAL A 316 -23.63 9.06 10.66
N HIS A 317 -23.80 10.00 11.58
CA HIS A 317 -24.43 9.76 12.87
C HIS A 317 -25.68 10.62 12.99
N SER A 318 -26.83 10.01 12.84
CA SER A 318 -28.12 10.64 13.07
C SER A 318 -28.98 9.76 13.98
N SER A 319 -29.64 10.37 14.96
CA SER A 319 -30.57 9.70 15.86
C SER A 319 -31.74 10.63 16.15
N GLY A 320 -32.92 10.27 15.70
CA GLY A 320 -34.11 11.12 15.78
C GLY A 320 -33.89 12.48 15.10
N LYS A 321 -34.05 13.58 15.84
CA LYS A 321 -33.80 14.94 15.36
C LYS A 321 -32.33 15.38 15.39
N PHE A 322 -31.44 14.56 15.93
CA PHE A 322 -30.01 14.88 16.06
C PHE A 322 -29.27 14.42 14.79
N THR A 323 -28.56 15.33 14.13
CA THR A 323 -27.60 15.03 13.06
C THR A 323 -26.24 15.59 13.48
N ALA A 324 -25.24 14.73 13.52
CA ALA A 324 -23.88 15.16 13.86
C ALA A 324 -23.35 16.19 12.85
N THR A 325 -22.86 17.32 13.35
CA THR A 325 -22.29 18.41 12.53
C THR A 325 -20.84 18.13 12.10
N ILE A 326 -20.14 17.25 12.82
CA ILE A 326 -18.75 16.86 12.54
C ILE A 326 -18.70 15.36 12.23
N ASN A 327 -18.54 15.03 10.96
CA ASN A 327 -18.42 13.66 10.50
C ASN A 327 -16.97 13.36 10.08
N ARG A 328 -16.38 12.32 10.66
CA ARG A 328 -15.06 11.81 10.25
C ARG A 328 -15.21 10.84 9.10
N ILE A 329 -14.16 10.69 8.29
CA ILE A 329 -14.13 9.62 7.27
C ILE A 329 -14.09 8.25 7.94
N THR A 330 -14.72 7.25 7.31
CA THR A 330 -14.87 5.89 7.88
C THR A 330 -13.55 5.16 8.04
N LYS A 331 -12.58 5.39 7.16
CA LYS A 331 -11.29 4.68 7.06
C LYS A 331 -11.41 3.15 6.93
N ARG A 332 -12.58 2.64 6.60
CA ARG A 332 -12.87 1.20 6.49
C ARG A 332 -12.39 0.54 5.20
N GLY A 333 -11.86 1.34 4.25
CA GLY A 333 -11.39 0.87 2.95
C GLY A 333 -9.86 0.83 2.84
N SER A 334 -9.35 0.74 1.60
CA SER A 334 -7.92 0.69 1.30
C SER A 334 -7.19 1.94 1.79
N SER A 335 -6.30 1.77 2.76
CA SER A 335 -5.46 2.85 3.28
C SER A 335 -4.47 3.35 2.23
N ARG A 336 -4.00 2.46 1.35
CA ARG A 336 -3.05 2.78 0.27
C ARG A 336 -3.70 3.62 -0.82
N LEU A 337 -4.90 3.22 -1.26
CA LEU A 337 -5.68 4.03 -2.22
C LEU A 337 -5.98 5.42 -1.63
N ARG A 338 -6.41 5.48 -0.37
CA ARG A 338 -6.65 6.75 0.32
C ARG A 338 -5.42 7.64 0.39
N HIS A 339 -4.24 7.04 0.69
CA HIS A 339 -2.97 7.77 0.70
C HIS A 339 -2.58 8.27 -0.69
N ALA A 340 -2.68 7.43 -1.71
CA ALA A 340 -2.39 7.80 -3.10
C ALA A 340 -3.27 8.96 -3.58
N LEU A 341 -4.57 8.92 -3.28
CA LEU A 341 -5.51 10.01 -3.59
C LEU A 341 -5.17 11.30 -2.85
N TYR A 342 -4.79 11.21 -1.57
CA TYR A 342 -4.34 12.36 -0.80
C TYR A 342 -3.11 13.01 -1.42
N MET A 343 -2.12 12.21 -1.81
CA MET A 343 -0.90 12.68 -2.48
C MET A 343 -1.19 13.26 -3.87
N ALA A 344 -2.08 12.63 -4.65
CA ALA A 344 -2.52 13.14 -5.95
C ALA A 344 -3.12 14.55 -5.83
N VAL A 345 -3.97 14.77 -4.83
CA VAL A 345 -4.54 16.10 -4.55
C VAL A 345 -3.46 17.09 -4.19
N LEU A 346 -2.55 16.76 -3.26
CA LEU A 346 -1.45 17.66 -2.89
C LEU A 346 -0.58 18.05 -4.08
N CYS A 347 -0.25 17.08 -4.94
CA CYS A 347 0.52 17.32 -6.16
C CYS A 347 -0.27 18.16 -7.19
N GLY A 348 -1.57 17.92 -7.32
CA GLY A 348 -2.45 18.61 -8.26
C GLY A 348 -2.68 20.10 -7.91
N ILE A 349 -2.88 20.39 -6.62
CA ILE A 349 -3.11 21.79 -6.19
C ILE A 349 -1.82 22.60 -6.09
N ARG A 350 -0.65 21.95 -5.97
CA ARG A 350 0.64 22.61 -5.89
C ARG A 350 0.99 23.27 -7.21
N GLY A 351 1.24 24.60 -7.18
CA GLY A 351 1.53 25.38 -8.37
C GLY A 351 0.41 25.35 -9.41
N SER A 352 -0.83 25.11 -8.97
CA SER A 352 -2.04 25.09 -9.83
C SER A 352 -1.92 24.14 -11.03
N ARG A 353 -1.22 22.99 -10.87
CA ARG A 353 -1.07 22.00 -11.94
C ARG A 353 -2.41 21.48 -12.43
N ASN A 354 -3.38 21.28 -11.52
CA ASN A 354 -4.76 20.96 -11.82
C ASN A 354 -5.63 22.15 -11.40
N LYS A 355 -5.93 23.03 -12.33
CA LYS A 355 -6.68 24.27 -12.09
C LYS A 355 -8.04 24.00 -11.44
N LYS A 356 -8.83 23.08 -12.01
CA LYS A 356 -10.18 22.74 -11.51
C LYS A 356 -10.16 22.17 -10.08
N LEU A 357 -9.13 21.39 -9.75
CA LEU A 357 -8.96 20.84 -8.41
C LEU A 357 -8.51 21.92 -7.42
N LYS A 358 -7.65 22.84 -7.87
CA LYS A 358 -7.18 23.99 -7.08
C LYS A 358 -8.32 24.95 -6.76
N GLU A 359 -9.13 25.34 -7.73
CA GLU A 359 -10.33 26.16 -7.55
C GLU A 359 -11.32 25.53 -6.57
N PHE A 360 -11.55 24.23 -6.70
CA PHE A 360 -12.40 23.52 -5.76
C PHE A 360 -11.83 23.50 -4.34
N TYR A 361 -10.52 23.32 -4.20
CA TYR A 361 -9.82 23.38 -2.92
C TYR A 361 -9.94 24.78 -2.30
N ASP A 362 -9.67 25.84 -3.06
CA ASP A 362 -9.73 27.22 -2.57
C ASP A 362 -11.13 27.58 -2.07
N ARG A 363 -12.16 27.25 -2.85
CA ARG A 363 -13.56 27.41 -2.42
C ARG A 363 -13.85 26.69 -1.10
N LYS A 364 -13.33 25.44 -0.92
CA LYS A 364 -13.50 24.72 0.35
C LYS A 364 -12.75 25.39 1.51
N ARG A 365 -11.64 26.04 1.24
CA ARG A 365 -10.92 26.84 2.24
C ARG A 365 -11.66 28.14 2.60
N GLU A 366 -12.24 28.82 1.63
CA GLU A 366 -13.10 29.98 1.81
C GLU A 366 -14.36 29.66 2.61
N GLU A 367 -14.96 28.46 2.41
CA GLU A 367 -16.03 27.93 3.26
C GLU A 367 -15.59 27.66 4.73
N GLY A 368 -14.36 27.99 5.13
CA GLY A 368 -13.83 27.77 6.46
C GLY A 368 -13.41 26.31 6.76
N LYS A 369 -13.37 25.42 5.78
CA LYS A 369 -12.98 24.02 6.02
C LYS A 369 -11.49 23.91 6.37
N PRO A 370 -11.12 23.13 7.42
CA PRO A 370 -9.72 22.86 7.75
C PRO A 370 -8.98 22.20 6.58
N PHE A 371 -7.66 22.41 6.51
CA PHE A 371 -6.80 21.91 5.42
C PHE A 371 -7.07 20.46 5.04
N LYS A 372 -7.00 19.53 6.01
CA LYS A 372 -7.21 18.09 5.77
C LYS A 372 -8.62 17.77 5.26
N VAL A 373 -9.63 18.51 5.73
CA VAL A 373 -11.03 18.32 5.28
C VAL A 373 -11.19 18.78 3.84
N ALA A 374 -10.60 19.92 3.46
CA ALA A 374 -10.60 20.41 2.09
C ALA A 374 -9.88 19.44 1.14
N ILE A 375 -8.72 18.88 1.53
CA ILE A 375 -8.00 17.86 0.75
C ILE A 375 -8.85 16.59 0.55
N ILE A 376 -9.54 16.10 1.59
CA ILE A 376 -10.39 14.92 1.47
C ILE A 376 -11.62 15.19 0.59
N ALA A 377 -12.19 16.39 0.63
CA ALA A 377 -13.25 16.78 -0.29
C ALA A 377 -12.76 16.78 -1.75
N CYS A 378 -11.53 17.27 -2.01
CA CYS A 378 -10.89 17.19 -3.31
C CYS A 378 -10.62 15.72 -3.73
N ALA A 379 -10.17 14.87 -2.82
CA ALA A 379 -9.95 13.45 -3.08
C ALA A 379 -11.25 12.73 -3.46
N ASN A 380 -12.36 13.08 -2.83
CA ASN A 380 -13.69 12.57 -3.21
C ASN A 380 -14.05 12.98 -4.65
N LYS A 381 -13.88 14.28 -4.99
CA LYS A 381 -14.11 14.76 -6.36
C LYS A 381 -13.19 14.05 -7.37
N LEU A 382 -11.91 13.87 -7.02
CA LEU A 382 -10.93 13.17 -7.86
C LEU A 382 -11.34 11.72 -8.13
N ILE A 383 -11.86 11.00 -7.12
CA ILE A 383 -12.39 9.62 -7.31
C ILE A 383 -13.52 9.59 -8.34
N HIS A 384 -14.43 10.55 -8.29
CA HIS A 384 -15.50 10.61 -9.28
C HIS A 384 -14.95 10.82 -10.70
N TRP A 385 -13.91 11.62 -10.87
CA TRP A 385 -13.25 11.78 -12.17
C TRP A 385 -12.55 10.48 -12.60
N ILE A 386 -11.74 9.89 -11.71
CA ILE A 386 -11.08 8.60 -11.97
C ILE A 386 -12.09 7.55 -12.41
N TYR A 387 -13.21 7.41 -11.66
CA TYR A 387 -14.25 6.46 -12.01
C TYR A 387 -14.83 6.71 -13.42
N ALA A 388 -15.16 7.96 -13.74
CA ALA A 388 -15.74 8.31 -15.02
C ALA A 388 -14.76 8.06 -16.18
N LEU A 389 -13.50 8.47 -16.04
CA LEU A 389 -12.47 8.30 -17.06
C LEU A 389 -12.15 6.83 -17.32
N LEU A 390 -11.98 6.04 -16.25
CA LEU A 390 -11.72 4.60 -16.39
C LEU A 390 -12.89 3.85 -17.01
N LYS A 391 -14.15 4.19 -16.65
CA LYS A 391 -15.36 3.58 -17.25
C LYS A 391 -15.54 3.90 -18.72
N ARG A 392 -15.17 5.12 -19.14
CA ARG A 392 -15.28 5.58 -20.53
C ARG A 392 -14.04 5.28 -21.37
N LYS A 393 -12.94 4.89 -20.72
CA LYS A 393 -11.62 4.74 -21.32
C LYS A 393 -11.13 6.02 -22.01
N GLU A 394 -11.38 7.18 -21.39
CA GLU A 394 -11.04 8.50 -21.89
C GLU A 394 -9.93 9.13 -21.06
N THR A 395 -9.06 9.92 -21.68
CA THR A 395 -8.05 10.73 -20.97
C THR A 395 -8.68 12.00 -20.39
N PHE A 396 -8.05 12.52 -19.35
CA PHE A 396 -8.49 13.78 -18.73
C PHE A 396 -8.20 14.95 -19.68
N LEU A 397 -9.25 15.66 -20.06
CA LEU A 397 -9.16 16.91 -20.80
C LEU A 397 -9.38 18.06 -19.79
N ASP A 398 -8.33 18.84 -19.54
CA ASP A 398 -8.46 20.10 -18.84
C ASP A 398 -9.06 21.09 -19.84
N LEU A 399 -10.39 21.02 -20.01
CA LEU A 399 -11.08 22.02 -20.80
C LEU A 399 -10.83 23.37 -20.12
N VAL A 400 -10.05 24.19 -20.79
CA VAL A 400 -9.68 25.58 -20.42
C VAL A 400 -10.92 26.41 -20.18
#